data_bcf63a53cf18117aa12ebab02de2bd68
#
_entry.id   bcf63a53cf18117aa12ebab02de2bd68
#
_cell.length_a   1.000
_cell.length_b   1.000
_cell.length_c   1.000
_cell.angle_alpha   90.00
_cell.angle_beta   90.00
_cell.angle_gamma   90.00
#
_symmetry.space_group_name_H-M   'P 1'
#
loop_
_entity.id
_entity.type
_entity.pdbx_description
1 polymer ?
#
loop_
_entity_poly.entity_id
_entity_poly.type
_entity_poly.pdbx_seq_one_letter_code
_entity_poly.pdbx_strand_id
1 'polypeptide(L)'
;MVPVKRKLIVVSAAIAAAFALPGCAPAGYGGGDTATADYGAEPAANAVAATPGATEGATPGATASPGAETEEGADESGATELSDDEVTSALKATSVKRMGETVQNQDGFVLYRFDKDKAKPEAVSNCKGDCAKVWPAAVINKGETPKLEGVDAKLVGTVKREDGTLQLTLDNWPLYTYIGDKEPGQWKGQNVAAAWFVITPEGKKNLTCLPAVSKAVAPPKEEAADTGGDAGSDSGSDYSY
;
A
#
# COMPACT_ATOMS: atom_id res chain seq x y z
N MET A 1 1.26 -38.15 -72.30
CA MET A 1 1.09 -37.08 -71.27
C MET A 1 0.06 -37.60 -70.27
N VAL A 2 0.50 -37.99 -69.09
CA VAL A 2 -0.37 -38.54 -68.01
C VAL A 2 -0.44 -37.49 -66.89
N PRO A 3 -1.64 -37.05 -66.43
CA PRO A 3 -1.74 -36.05 -65.36
C PRO A 3 -1.56 -36.71 -63.99
N VAL A 4 -0.59 -36.20 -63.22
CA VAL A 4 -0.34 -36.62 -61.86
C VAL A 4 -1.33 -35.90 -60.95
N LYS A 5 -2.23 -36.65 -60.32
CA LYS A 5 -3.15 -36.14 -59.25
C LYS A 5 -2.38 -35.99 -57.93
N ARG A 6 -2.16 -34.74 -57.48
CA ARG A 6 -1.62 -34.48 -56.15
C ARG A 6 -2.74 -34.57 -55.11
N LYS A 7 -2.61 -35.47 -54.16
CA LYS A 7 -3.46 -35.54 -52.99
C LYS A 7 -2.99 -34.50 -51.95
N LEU A 8 -3.86 -33.55 -51.63
CA LEU A 8 -3.67 -32.63 -50.51
C LEU A 8 -4.03 -33.35 -49.23
N ILE A 9 -3.03 -33.54 -48.35
CA ILE A 9 -3.24 -34.00 -46.96
C ILE A 9 -3.46 -32.76 -46.12
N VAL A 10 -4.69 -32.62 -45.62
CA VAL A 10 -5.04 -31.59 -44.63
C VAL A 10 -4.67 -32.15 -43.26
N VAL A 11 -3.59 -31.64 -42.68
CA VAL A 11 -3.23 -31.94 -41.30
C VAL A 11 -3.94 -30.91 -40.41
N SER A 12 -5.00 -31.34 -39.75
CA SER A 12 -5.67 -30.54 -38.73
C SER A 12 -4.85 -30.54 -37.45
N ALA A 13 -4.12 -29.47 -37.18
CA ALA A 13 -3.46 -29.24 -35.90
C ALA A 13 -4.50 -28.71 -34.92
N ALA A 14 -4.90 -29.53 -33.96
CA ALA A 14 -5.69 -29.12 -32.82
C ALA A 14 -4.76 -28.32 -31.88
N ILE A 15 -4.90 -26.99 -31.81
CA ILE A 15 -4.23 -26.15 -30.84
C ILE A 15 -5.06 -26.20 -29.56
N ALA A 16 -4.63 -27.00 -28.59
CA ALA A 16 -5.12 -26.91 -27.21
C ALA A 16 -4.55 -25.64 -26.58
N ALA A 17 -5.33 -24.57 -26.55
CA ALA A 17 -5.01 -23.37 -25.77
C ALA A 17 -5.19 -23.67 -24.28
N ALA A 18 -4.10 -23.98 -23.59
CA ALA A 18 -4.07 -24.00 -22.13
C ALA A 18 -4.13 -22.53 -21.66
N PHE A 19 -5.28 -22.10 -21.17
CA PHE A 19 -5.40 -20.84 -20.43
C PHE A 19 -4.72 -21.02 -19.07
N ALA A 20 -3.44 -20.67 -18.98
CA ALA A 20 -2.77 -20.45 -17.71
C ALA A 20 -3.35 -19.15 -17.12
N LEU A 21 -4.19 -19.27 -16.09
CA LEU A 21 -4.60 -18.13 -15.29
C LEU A 21 -3.34 -17.55 -14.63
N PRO A 22 -2.98 -16.27 -14.85
CA PRO A 22 -1.82 -15.70 -14.21
C PRO A 22 -2.13 -15.52 -12.72
N GLY A 23 -1.56 -16.39 -11.89
CA GLY A 23 -1.63 -16.22 -10.44
C GLY A 23 -1.13 -14.85 -9.98
N CYS A 24 -1.65 -14.32 -8.87
CA CYS A 24 -1.27 -13.03 -8.28
C CYS A 24 0.07 -13.09 -7.52
N ALA A 25 1.15 -13.58 -8.10
CA ALA A 25 2.48 -13.50 -7.48
C ALA A 25 3.15 -12.15 -7.82
N PRO A 26 3.72 -11.41 -6.86
CA PRO A 26 4.53 -10.24 -7.15
C PRO A 26 5.73 -10.62 -8.02
N ALA A 27 6.18 -9.70 -8.88
CA ALA A 27 7.36 -9.90 -9.71
C ALA A 27 8.58 -10.17 -8.81
N GLY A 28 9.20 -11.38 -8.94
CA GLY A 28 10.36 -11.75 -8.13
C GLY A 28 10.21 -13.02 -7.28
N TYR A 29 9.04 -13.67 -7.25
CA TYR A 29 8.91 -15.02 -6.72
C TYR A 29 9.20 -16.03 -7.83
N GLY A 30 10.44 -16.46 -7.92
CA GLY A 30 10.86 -17.61 -8.73
C GLY A 30 10.44 -18.90 -8.04
N GLY A 31 9.73 -19.71 -8.79
CA GLY A 31 9.30 -21.09 -8.69
C GLY A 31 9.57 -21.93 -7.44
N GLY A 32 8.54 -22.63 -7.01
CA GLY A 32 8.56 -23.78 -6.10
C GLY A 32 7.15 -24.30 -5.91
N ASP A 33 6.88 -25.40 -6.55
CA ASP A 33 5.87 -26.43 -6.27
C ASP A 33 4.38 -26.08 -6.10
N THR A 34 3.63 -26.61 -7.03
CA THR A 34 2.17 -26.72 -7.10
C THR A 34 1.60 -27.57 -5.96
N ALA A 35 0.77 -26.95 -5.10
CA ALA A 35 -0.23 -27.66 -4.33
C ALA A 35 -1.61 -27.12 -4.71
N THR A 36 -2.39 -27.95 -5.39
CA THR A 36 -3.80 -27.74 -5.70
C THR A 36 -4.61 -27.91 -4.42
N ALA A 37 -5.26 -26.84 -3.96
CA ALA A 37 -6.35 -26.91 -3.00
C ALA A 37 -7.63 -26.42 -3.67
N ASP A 38 -8.55 -27.36 -3.81
CA ASP A 38 -9.92 -27.20 -4.27
C ASP A 38 -10.76 -26.56 -3.15
N TYR A 39 -11.33 -25.37 -3.38
CA TYR A 39 -12.37 -24.79 -2.55
C TYR A 39 -13.52 -24.32 -3.43
N GLY A 40 -14.53 -25.19 -3.53
CA GLY A 40 -15.84 -24.79 -4.00
C GLY A 40 -16.51 -23.81 -3.03
N ALA A 41 -16.98 -22.68 -3.52
CA ALA A 41 -17.89 -21.79 -2.82
C ALA A 41 -18.98 -21.34 -3.78
N GLU A 42 -20.22 -21.71 -3.46
CA GLU A 42 -21.44 -21.26 -4.13
C GLU A 42 -21.74 -19.78 -3.81
N PRO A 43 -22.36 -19.02 -4.73
CA PRO A 43 -22.76 -17.65 -4.47
C PRO A 43 -24.16 -17.57 -3.85
N ALA A 44 -24.30 -16.91 -2.71
CA ALA A 44 -25.57 -16.53 -2.14
C ALA A 44 -26.01 -15.18 -2.71
N ALA A 45 -27.08 -15.21 -3.48
CA ALA A 45 -27.81 -14.00 -3.91
C ALA A 45 -28.71 -13.50 -2.78
N ASN A 46 -28.66 -12.21 -2.48
CA ASN A 46 -29.75 -11.55 -1.76
C ASN A 46 -30.01 -10.16 -2.33
N ALA A 47 -31.10 -10.08 -3.08
CA ALA A 47 -31.71 -8.84 -3.56
C ALA A 47 -32.72 -8.36 -2.53
N VAL A 48 -32.66 -7.08 -2.14
CA VAL A 48 -33.80 -6.40 -1.53
C VAL A 48 -33.98 -5.04 -2.15
N ALA A 49 -35.22 -4.81 -2.56
CA ALA A 49 -35.70 -3.70 -3.36
C ALA A 49 -35.75 -2.36 -2.62
N ALA A 50 -35.69 -1.31 -3.43
CA ALA A 50 -35.92 0.10 -3.07
C ALA A 50 -37.41 0.44 -2.93
N THR A 51 -37.70 1.48 -2.14
CA THR A 51 -38.78 2.40 -2.44
C THR A 51 -38.49 3.80 -1.89
N PRO A 52 -38.90 4.89 -2.60
CA PRO A 52 -38.50 6.25 -2.31
C PRO A 52 -39.54 7.01 -1.47
N GLY A 53 -39.06 7.98 -0.70
CA GLY A 53 -39.92 8.96 -0.04
C GLY A 53 -39.31 10.35 -0.12
N ALA A 54 -39.88 11.19 -0.93
CA ALA A 54 -39.59 12.62 -0.99
C ALA A 54 -40.31 13.38 0.09
N THR A 55 -39.66 14.41 0.68
CA THR A 55 -40.38 15.61 1.15
C THR A 55 -39.43 16.82 1.17
N GLU A 56 -39.94 17.89 0.55
CA GLU A 56 -39.34 19.22 0.42
C GLU A 56 -39.38 19.99 1.75
N GLY A 57 -38.50 21.02 1.86
CA GLY A 57 -38.70 22.06 2.89
C GLY A 57 -37.54 23.02 3.09
N ALA A 58 -37.45 24.06 2.22
CA ALA A 58 -37.12 25.47 2.53
C ALA A 58 -35.87 25.87 3.35
N THR A 59 -34.98 26.62 2.69
CA THR A 59 -34.07 27.68 3.14
C THR A 59 -34.85 28.95 3.61
N PRO A 60 -34.20 30.08 4.15
CA PRO A 60 -32.79 30.43 4.33
C PRO A 60 -32.47 31.13 5.68
N GLY A 61 -31.21 31.36 5.96
CA GLY A 61 -30.80 32.26 7.04
C GLY A 61 -29.28 32.51 7.06
N ALA A 62 -28.85 33.57 6.41
CA ALA A 62 -27.51 34.10 6.52
C ALA A 62 -27.26 34.73 7.89
N THR A 63 -26.05 34.67 8.43
CA THR A 63 -25.32 35.86 8.93
C THR A 63 -23.97 35.49 9.56
N ALA A 64 -22.90 36.13 9.02
CA ALA A 64 -21.71 36.68 9.70
C ALA A 64 -20.75 35.79 10.47
N SER A 65 -19.55 35.66 9.93
CA SER A 65 -18.25 35.70 10.65
C SER A 65 -18.13 37.02 11.45
N PRO A 66 -17.33 37.11 12.52
CA PRO A 66 -15.88 36.91 12.50
C PRO A 66 -15.30 36.34 13.81
N GLY A 67 -14.08 35.89 13.76
CA GLY A 67 -13.32 35.55 14.95
C GLY A 67 -12.03 34.80 14.61
N ALA A 68 -11.08 35.52 14.00
CA ALA A 68 -9.69 35.09 14.01
C ALA A 68 -9.21 35.23 15.46
N GLU A 69 -8.93 34.15 16.12
CA GLU A 69 -8.02 34.15 17.29
C GLU A 69 -6.84 33.24 16.93
N THR A 70 -5.76 33.90 16.63
CA THR A 70 -4.41 33.42 16.52
C THR A 70 -4.00 32.92 17.91
N GLU A 71 -4.04 31.61 18.10
CA GLU A 71 -3.30 30.98 19.18
C GLU A 71 -1.93 30.61 18.61
N GLU A 72 -1.00 31.57 18.67
CA GLU A 72 0.43 31.31 18.60
C GLU A 72 0.85 30.59 19.88
N GLY A 73 0.72 29.27 19.86
CA GLY A 73 1.36 28.37 20.82
C GLY A 73 2.68 27.90 20.23
N ALA A 74 3.76 28.64 20.51
CA ALA A 74 5.11 28.22 20.24
C ALA A 74 5.43 26.95 21.06
N ASP A 75 5.37 25.78 20.43
CA ASP A 75 6.11 24.61 20.88
C ASP A 75 7.34 24.46 19.96
N GLU A 76 8.40 25.20 20.29
CA GLU A 76 9.74 24.98 19.79
C GLU A 76 10.34 23.72 20.45
N SER A 77 9.76 22.55 20.26
CA SER A 77 10.50 21.32 20.43
C SER A 77 11.22 21.05 19.10
N GLY A 78 12.54 21.21 19.10
CA GLY A 78 13.41 21.10 17.94
C GLY A 78 13.26 19.77 17.20
N ALA A 79 12.27 19.69 16.33
CA ALA A 79 12.20 18.66 15.33
C ALA A 79 13.33 18.93 14.34
N THR A 80 14.31 18.05 14.29
CA THR A 80 15.37 18.08 13.28
C THR A 80 14.69 18.04 11.91
N GLU A 81 14.96 19.06 11.09
CA GLU A 81 14.48 19.10 9.71
C GLU A 81 15.14 17.95 8.95
N LEU A 82 14.31 17.13 8.31
CA LEU A 82 14.75 15.99 7.52
C LEU A 82 15.29 16.49 6.17
N SER A 83 16.27 15.77 5.64
CA SER A 83 16.82 16.07 4.30
C SER A 83 15.86 15.63 3.18
N ASP A 84 16.06 16.16 1.97
CA ASP A 84 15.20 15.90 0.81
C ASP A 84 15.10 14.40 0.44
N ASP A 85 16.12 13.62 0.75
CA ASP A 85 16.17 12.16 0.51
C ASP A 85 15.46 11.35 1.60
N GLU A 86 15.21 11.93 2.76
CA GLU A 86 14.47 11.31 3.85
C GLU A 86 12.97 11.56 3.78
N VAL A 87 12.55 12.63 3.09
CA VAL A 87 11.13 13.02 3.01
C VAL A 87 10.42 12.39 1.81
N THR A 88 9.12 12.22 1.95
CA THR A 88 8.23 11.87 0.84
C THR A 88 7.71 13.15 0.20
N SER A 89 8.36 13.59 -0.87
CA SER A 89 8.08 14.87 -1.54
C SER A 89 6.96 14.79 -2.58
N ALA A 90 6.48 13.60 -2.94
CA ALA A 90 5.36 13.43 -3.88
C ALA A 90 4.49 12.21 -3.55
N LEU A 91 3.20 12.32 -3.89
CA LEU A 91 2.23 11.21 -3.95
C LEU A 91 1.65 11.15 -5.35
N LYS A 92 1.86 10.02 -6.05
CA LYS A 92 1.48 9.84 -7.45
C LYS A 92 0.55 8.65 -7.61
N ALA A 93 -0.64 8.87 -8.17
CA ALA A 93 -1.48 7.78 -8.63
C ALA A 93 -0.87 7.17 -9.89
N THR A 94 -0.57 5.88 -9.86
CA THR A 94 0.10 5.18 -10.96
C THR A 94 -0.48 3.79 -11.12
N SER A 95 -0.72 3.40 -12.38
CA SER A 95 -1.16 2.04 -12.68
C SER A 95 0.03 1.08 -12.66
N VAL A 96 -0.04 0.09 -11.77
CA VAL A 96 0.98 -0.95 -11.62
C VAL A 96 0.45 -2.27 -12.16
N LYS A 97 1.30 -2.96 -12.94
CA LYS A 97 0.94 -4.23 -13.57
C LYS A 97 0.39 -5.21 -12.52
N ARG A 98 -0.80 -5.75 -12.78
CA ARG A 98 -1.55 -6.70 -11.95
C ARG A 98 -2.14 -6.12 -10.66
N MET A 99 -1.70 -4.94 -10.21
CA MET A 99 -2.20 -4.28 -9.01
C MET A 99 -3.24 -3.17 -9.34
N GLY A 100 -3.23 -2.67 -10.59
CA GLY A 100 -4.08 -1.54 -10.97
C GLY A 100 -3.58 -0.23 -10.36
N GLU A 101 -4.48 0.70 -10.05
CA GLU A 101 -4.14 2.01 -9.51
C GLU A 101 -3.60 1.90 -8.08
N THR A 102 -2.43 2.49 -7.86
CA THR A 102 -1.70 2.54 -6.59
C THR A 102 -1.21 3.96 -6.33
N VAL A 103 -0.84 4.27 -5.09
CA VAL A 103 -0.10 5.48 -4.80
C VAL A 103 1.38 5.15 -4.63
N GLN A 104 2.24 5.95 -5.26
CA GLN A 104 3.69 5.84 -5.21
C GLN A 104 4.30 7.15 -4.69
N ASN A 105 5.49 7.06 -4.10
CA ASN A 105 6.30 8.24 -3.74
C ASN A 105 7.03 8.83 -4.98
N GLN A 106 7.89 9.84 -4.77
CA GLN A 106 8.69 10.48 -5.82
C GLN A 106 9.59 9.51 -6.59
N ASP A 107 10.05 8.45 -5.94
CA ASP A 107 11.00 7.46 -6.48
C ASP A 107 10.28 6.28 -7.15
N GLY A 108 8.95 6.30 -7.16
CA GLY A 108 8.13 5.24 -7.75
C GLY A 108 7.93 4.01 -6.87
N PHE A 109 8.30 4.05 -5.59
CA PHE A 109 7.98 2.99 -4.65
C PHE A 109 6.51 3.06 -4.24
N VAL A 110 5.85 1.90 -4.27
CA VAL A 110 4.45 1.74 -3.89
C VAL A 110 4.28 2.01 -2.41
N LEU A 111 3.21 2.71 -2.05
CA LEU A 111 2.87 3.01 -0.66
C LEU A 111 1.83 2.03 -0.11
N TYR A 112 1.98 1.77 1.17
CA TYR A 112 1.17 0.81 1.92
C TYR A 112 0.44 1.47 3.07
N ARG A 113 -0.66 0.84 3.48
CA ARG A 113 -1.34 1.09 4.75
C ARG A 113 -1.26 -0.14 5.64
N PHE A 114 -1.31 0.07 6.94
CA PHE A 114 -1.28 -0.96 7.96
C PHE A 114 -2.65 -1.08 8.65
N ASP A 115 -3.26 -2.25 8.63
CA ASP A 115 -4.60 -2.44 9.20
C ASP A 115 -4.66 -2.36 10.73
N LYS A 116 -3.50 -2.45 11.42
CA LYS A 116 -3.44 -2.23 12.87
C LYS A 116 -3.27 -0.76 13.24
N ASP A 117 -3.09 0.14 12.27
CA ASP A 117 -3.19 1.58 12.47
C ASP A 117 -4.65 1.99 12.69
N LYS A 118 -4.84 3.24 13.08
CA LYS A 118 -6.17 3.85 13.17
C LYS A 118 -6.26 5.01 12.19
N ALA A 119 -7.42 5.10 11.51
CA ALA A 119 -7.78 6.24 10.68
C ALA A 119 -8.86 7.11 11.35
N LYS A 120 -9.60 6.61 12.32
CA LYS A 120 -10.71 7.30 13.00
C LYS A 120 -10.73 6.97 14.50
N PRO A 121 -11.16 7.92 15.39
CA PRO A 121 -11.54 9.30 15.05
C PRO A 121 -10.35 10.13 14.53
N GLU A 122 -9.15 9.82 14.93
CA GLU A 122 -7.88 10.46 14.50
C GLU A 122 -6.91 9.42 13.96
N ALA A 123 -6.05 9.85 13.06
CA ALA A 123 -4.98 9.00 12.52
C ALA A 123 -3.99 8.63 13.64
N VAL A 124 -3.64 7.35 13.73
CA VAL A 124 -2.60 6.86 14.65
C VAL A 124 -1.73 5.83 13.93
N SER A 125 -0.44 6.04 13.94
CA SER A 125 0.57 5.09 13.46
C SER A 125 0.97 4.16 14.60
N ASN A 126 0.77 2.86 14.41
CA ASN A 126 1.12 1.81 15.39
C ASN A 126 2.39 1.02 14.99
N CYS A 127 2.99 1.33 13.84
CA CYS A 127 4.24 0.70 13.39
C CYS A 127 5.44 1.42 14.00
N LYS A 128 6.10 0.80 15.00
CA LYS A 128 7.20 1.35 15.80
C LYS A 128 8.32 0.33 15.94
N GLY A 129 9.51 0.77 16.35
CA GLY A 129 10.66 -0.12 16.57
C GLY A 129 11.02 -0.91 15.32
N ASP A 130 11.15 -2.23 15.43
CA ASP A 130 11.52 -3.10 14.31
C ASP A 130 10.49 -3.08 13.17
N CYS A 131 9.21 -2.85 13.49
CA CYS A 131 8.21 -2.62 12.45
C CYS A 131 8.60 -1.43 11.57
N ALA A 132 8.98 -0.30 12.16
CA ALA A 132 9.36 0.90 11.41
C ALA A 132 10.66 0.73 10.60
N LYS A 133 11.57 -0.16 11.04
CA LYS A 133 12.77 -0.52 10.27
C LYS A 133 12.44 -1.29 8.99
N VAL A 134 11.37 -2.08 9.01
CA VAL A 134 10.90 -2.89 7.87
C VAL A 134 9.89 -2.11 7.01
N TRP A 135 9.11 -1.26 7.65
CA TRP A 135 8.08 -0.41 7.03
C TRP A 135 8.34 1.06 7.36
N PRO A 136 9.31 1.69 6.68
CA PRO A 136 9.60 3.10 6.89
C PRO A 136 8.37 3.97 6.63
N ALA A 137 8.11 4.89 7.54
CA ALA A 137 7.03 5.85 7.41
C ALA A 137 7.30 6.82 6.24
N ALA A 138 6.27 7.14 5.47
CA ALA A 138 6.34 8.22 4.49
C ALA A 138 6.27 9.57 5.24
N VAL A 139 7.42 10.13 5.57
CA VAL A 139 7.54 11.34 6.40
C VAL A 139 7.65 12.61 5.56
N ILE A 140 7.34 13.76 6.18
CA ILE A 140 7.44 15.09 5.57
C ILE A 140 7.82 16.12 6.63
N ASN A 141 8.50 17.20 6.25
CA ASN A 141 8.84 18.29 7.16
C ASN A 141 7.61 19.14 7.53
N LYS A 142 7.67 19.79 8.67
CA LYS A 142 6.60 20.68 9.14
C LYS A 142 6.42 21.85 8.19
N GLY A 143 5.17 22.07 7.76
CA GLY A 143 4.82 23.16 6.83
C GLY A 143 4.99 22.82 5.35
N GLU A 144 5.58 21.68 5.02
CA GLU A 144 5.65 21.20 3.66
C GLU A 144 4.39 20.44 3.23
N THR A 145 4.18 20.39 1.93
CA THR A 145 3.11 19.60 1.30
C THR A 145 3.70 18.80 0.14
N PRO A 146 3.37 17.51 0.00
CA PRO A 146 3.87 16.71 -1.10
C PRO A 146 3.25 17.18 -2.43
N LYS A 147 3.99 17.05 -3.51
CA LYS A 147 3.44 17.20 -4.86
C LYS A 147 2.43 16.08 -5.11
N LEU A 148 1.22 16.43 -5.60
CA LEU A 148 0.15 15.48 -5.84
C LEU A 148 -0.08 15.29 -7.35
N GLU A 149 -0.11 14.03 -7.79
CA GLU A 149 -0.42 13.65 -9.16
C GLU A 149 -1.51 12.55 -9.13
N GLY A 150 -2.75 12.91 -9.52
CA GLY A 150 -3.88 11.97 -9.52
C GLY A 150 -4.40 11.57 -8.14
N VAL A 151 -3.98 12.25 -7.07
CA VAL A 151 -4.44 12.05 -5.68
C VAL A 151 -5.21 13.29 -5.24
N ASP A 152 -6.38 13.13 -4.62
CA ASP A 152 -7.18 14.25 -4.12
C ASP A 152 -6.52 14.84 -2.85
N ALA A 153 -6.18 16.13 -2.91
CA ALA A 153 -5.57 16.86 -1.80
C ALA A 153 -6.41 16.82 -0.51
N LYS A 154 -7.73 16.69 -0.60
CA LYS A 154 -8.63 16.59 0.55
C LYS A 154 -8.43 15.31 1.37
N LEU A 155 -7.86 14.27 0.77
CA LEU A 155 -7.57 13.00 1.42
C LEU A 155 -6.19 12.98 2.06
N VAL A 156 -5.29 13.91 1.68
CA VAL A 156 -3.91 13.95 2.17
C VAL A 156 -3.86 14.73 3.47
N GLY A 157 -3.23 14.16 4.47
CA GLY A 157 -3.01 14.76 5.77
C GLY A 157 -1.71 14.28 6.38
N THR A 158 -1.51 14.59 7.66
CA THR A 158 -0.35 14.14 8.44
C THR A 158 -0.77 13.63 9.81
N VAL A 159 0.05 12.76 10.39
CA VAL A 159 -0.03 12.32 11.78
C VAL A 159 1.34 12.50 12.44
N LYS A 160 1.37 13.07 13.66
CA LYS A 160 2.60 13.18 14.44
C LYS A 160 2.93 11.81 15.03
N ARG A 161 4.16 11.36 14.83
CA ARG A 161 4.70 10.13 15.40
C ARG A 161 5.33 10.41 16.77
N GLU A 162 5.61 9.34 17.53
CA GLU A 162 6.25 9.47 18.85
C GLU A 162 7.68 10.02 18.80
N ASP A 163 8.38 9.77 17.69
CA ASP A 163 9.72 10.32 17.42
C ASP A 163 9.71 11.81 17.02
N GLY A 164 8.53 12.43 16.99
CA GLY A 164 8.34 13.84 16.63
C GLY A 164 8.16 14.10 15.14
N THR A 165 8.44 13.12 14.27
CA THR A 165 8.29 13.28 12.82
C THR A 165 6.81 13.37 12.41
N LEU A 166 6.55 13.98 11.25
CA LEU A 166 5.22 14.01 10.64
C LEU A 166 5.15 12.96 9.53
N GLN A 167 4.22 12.04 9.67
CA GLN A 167 3.96 11.00 8.67
C GLN A 167 2.76 11.37 7.82
N LEU A 168 2.89 11.26 6.50
CA LEU A 168 1.79 11.45 5.56
C LEU A 168 0.68 10.43 5.79
N THR A 169 -0.56 10.87 5.58
CA THR A 169 -1.75 10.02 5.58
C THR A 169 -2.54 10.20 4.30
N LEU A 170 -3.30 9.16 3.92
CA LEU A 170 -4.27 9.23 2.83
C LEU A 170 -5.61 8.65 3.32
N ASP A 171 -6.69 9.42 3.25
CA ASP A 171 -7.98 9.13 3.90
C ASP A 171 -7.77 8.74 5.39
N ASN A 172 -6.90 9.51 6.07
CA ASN A 172 -6.42 9.31 7.45
C ASN A 172 -5.60 8.02 7.70
N TRP A 173 -5.34 7.19 6.70
CA TRP A 173 -4.45 6.04 6.87
C TRP A 173 -3.00 6.46 6.77
N PRO A 174 -2.16 6.20 7.81
CA PRO A 174 -0.72 6.43 7.73
C PRO A 174 -0.08 5.65 6.57
N LEU A 175 0.87 6.29 5.87
CA LEU A 175 1.52 5.75 4.67
C LEU A 175 2.92 5.24 4.99
N TYR A 176 3.28 4.12 4.36
CA TYR A 176 4.57 3.46 4.55
C TYR A 176 5.15 3.00 3.21
N THR A 177 6.47 2.90 3.17
CA THR A 177 7.19 2.09 2.19
C THR A 177 7.50 0.70 2.75
N TYR A 178 8.03 -0.20 1.93
CA TYR A 178 8.43 -1.54 2.37
C TYR A 178 9.85 -1.84 1.89
N ILE A 179 10.76 -2.16 2.81
CA ILE A 179 12.16 -2.44 2.45
C ILE A 179 12.34 -3.71 1.60
N GLY A 180 11.33 -4.57 1.54
CA GLY A 180 11.30 -5.74 0.65
C GLY A 180 11.08 -5.39 -0.82
N ASP A 181 10.55 -4.21 -1.14
CA ASP A 181 10.48 -3.66 -2.48
C ASP A 181 11.84 -3.05 -2.82
N LYS A 182 12.54 -3.63 -3.79
CA LYS A 182 13.91 -3.24 -4.16
C LYS A 182 13.95 -2.34 -5.40
N GLU A 183 12.85 -2.24 -6.11
CA GLU A 183 12.72 -1.48 -7.35
C GLU A 183 11.36 -0.78 -7.42
N PRO A 184 11.26 0.37 -8.10
CA PRO A 184 10.01 1.06 -8.34
C PRO A 184 8.93 0.14 -8.93
N GLY A 185 7.70 0.32 -8.48
CA GLY A 185 6.55 -0.47 -8.94
C GLY A 185 6.47 -1.90 -8.40
N GLN A 186 7.42 -2.36 -7.58
CA GLN A 186 7.26 -3.60 -6.81
C GLN A 186 6.19 -3.41 -5.71
N TRP A 187 5.53 -4.52 -5.35
CA TRP A 187 4.47 -4.55 -4.35
C TRP A 187 4.52 -5.85 -3.52
N LYS A 188 5.73 -6.24 -3.13
CA LYS A 188 5.99 -7.48 -2.35
C LYS A 188 5.42 -7.42 -0.93
N GLY A 189 5.09 -6.22 -0.45
CA GLY A 189 4.45 -6.00 0.83
C GLY A 189 2.95 -6.31 0.86
N GLN A 190 2.34 -6.59 -0.30
CA GLN A 190 0.91 -6.88 -0.39
C GLN A 190 0.55 -8.16 0.37
N ASN A 191 -0.44 -8.05 1.27
CA ASN A 191 -0.95 -9.12 2.14
C ASN A 191 0.10 -9.73 3.09
N VAL A 192 1.17 -8.99 3.40
CA VAL A 192 2.11 -9.40 4.46
C VAL A 192 1.39 -9.41 5.81
N ALA A 193 1.53 -10.51 6.55
CA ALA A 193 0.90 -10.75 7.85
C ALA A 193 -0.64 -10.55 7.85
N ALA A 194 -1.29 -10.61 6.68
CA ALA A 194 -2.71 -10.28 6.48
C ALA A 194 -3.10 -8.88 7.00
N ALA A 195 -2.14 -7.97 7.12
CA ALA A 195 -2.31 -6.66 7.74
C ALA A 195 -1.77 -5.49 6.90
N TRP A 196 -0.91 -5.76 5.92
CA TRP A 196 -0.29 -4.76 5.07
C TRP A 196 -0.87 -4.79 3.67
N PHE A 197 -1.33 -3.66 3.17
CA PHE A 197 -1.98 -3.56 1.87
C PHE A 197 -1.52 -2.33 1.11
N VAL A 198 -1.26 -2.51 -0.18
CA VAL A 198 -1.09 -1.40 -1.11
C VAL A 198 -2.30 -0.49 -1.02
N ILE A 199 -2.08 0.82 -1.04
CA ILE A 199 -3.15 1.82 -0.96
C ILE A 199 -3.56 2.32 -2.35
N THR A 200 -4.87 2.50 -2.55
CA THR A 200 -5.41 3.13 -3.77
C THR A 200 -5.39 4.66 -3.65
N PRO A 201 -5.53 5.42 -4.74
CA PRO A 201 -5.62 6.88 -4.69
C PRO A 201 -6.76 7.42 -3.82
N GLU A 202 -7.79 6.63 -3.55
CA GLU A 202 -8.91 6.95 -2.67
C GLU A 202 -8.65 6.57 -1.20
N GLY A 203 -7.43 6.16 -0.84
CA GLY A 203 -7.08 5.77 0.53
C GLY A 203 -7.60 4.41 0.96
N LYS A 204 -8.04 3.56 0.02
CA LYS A 204 -8.55 2.21 0.33
C LYS A 204 -7.49 1.13 0.18
N LYS A 205 -7.74 -0.05 0.77
CA LYS A 205 -6.91 -1.23 0.49
C LYS A 205 -7.07 -1.63 -0.99
N ASN A 206 -5.97 -1.80 -1.67
CA ASN A 206 -6.00 -2.36 -3.01
C ASN A 206 -6.13 -3.89 -2.91
N LEU A 207 -7.25 -4.42 -3.37
CA LEU A 207 -7.55 -5.85 -3.37
C LEU A 207 -7.58 -6.43 -4.80
N THR A 208 -7.10 -5.68 -5.79
CA THR A 208 -7.09 -6.10 -7.21
C THR A 208 -6.30 -7.40 -7.38
N CYS A 209 -5.16 -7.52 -6.68
CA CYS A 209 -4.37 -8.74 -6.66
C CYS A 209 -3.97 -9.04 -5.20
N LEU A 210 -4.51 -10.12 -4.65
CA LEU A 210 -4.26 -10.51 -3.27
C LEU A 210 -3.48 -11.84 -3.25
N PRO A 211 -2.15 -11.82 -3.08
CA PRO A 211 -1.35 -13.03 -2.94
C PRO A 211 -1.67 -13.75 -1.63
N ALA A 212 -1.21 -14.99 -1.48
CA ALA A 212 -1.24 -15.67 -0.19
C ALA A 212 -0.54 -14.83 0.90
N VAL A 213 -1.00 -15.00 2.14
CA VAL A 213 -0.36 -14.31 3.29
C VAL A 213 1.11 -14.71 3.37
N SER A 214 1.96 -13.73 3.48
CA SER A 214 3.41 -13.91 3.60
C SER A 214 3.96 -13.27 4.89
N LYS A 215 5.21 -13.58 5.21
CA LYS A 215 5.93 -12.91 6.30
C LYS A 215 6.70 -11.72 5.74
N ALA A 216 6.89 -10.69 6.57
CA ALA A 216 7.79 -9.58 6.23
C ALA A 216 9.25 -10.06 6.14
N VAL A 217 10.08 -9.30 5.43
CA VAL A 217 11.53 -9.47 5.49
C VAL A 217 12.04 -9.13 6.89
N ALA A 218 13.18 -9.69 7.29
CA ALA A 218 13.80 -9.33 8.55
C ALA A 218 14.23 -7.85 8.56
N PRO A 219 14.18 -7.17 9.71
CA PRO A 219 14.72 -5.83 9.84
C PRO A 219 16.23 -5.83 9.53
N PRO A 220 16.77 -4.70 9.02
CA PRO A 220 18.20 -4.55 8.84
C PRO A 220 18.93 -4.83 10.16
N LYS A 221 20.02 -5.60 10.09
CA LYS A 221 20.91 -5.75 11.26
C LYS A 221 21.52 -4.38 11.52
N GLU A 222 21.42 -3.91 12.75
CA GLU A 222 22.24 -2.78 13.20
C GLU A 222 23.68 -3.25 13.12
N GLU A 223 24.48 -2.61 12.28
CA GLU A 223 25.94 -2.80 12.35
C GLU A 223 26.33 -2.31 13.73
N ALA A 224 26.63 -3.26 14.62
CA ALA A 224 27.19 -2.94 15.92
C ALA A 224 28.43 -2.10 15.65
N ALA A 225 28.43 -0.84 16.10
CA ALA A 225 29.66 -0.07 16.20
C ALA A 225 30.67 -0.99 16.91
N ASP A 226 31.75 -1.30 16.20
CA ASP A 226 32.79 -2.23 16.64
C ASP A 226 33.32 -1.84 18.04
N THR A 227 32.68 -2.39 19.08
CA THR A 227 33.28 -2.56 20.40
C THR A 227 33.46 -4.06 20.55
N GLY A 228 34.69 -4.51 20.25
CA GLY A 228 35.10 -5.90 20.31
C GLY A 228 34.63 -6.60 21.59
N GLY A 229 33.99 -7.77 21.44
CA GLY A 229 33.65 -8.64 22.58
C GLY A 229 32.55 -9.63 22.26
N ASP A 230 32.99 -10.81 21.82
CA ASP A 230 32.50 -12.16 22.16
C ASP A 230 31.06 -12.61 21.79
N ALA A 231 31.09 -13.80 21.26
CA ALA A 231 30.08 -14.68 20.73
C ALA A 231 28.83 -14.90 21.59
N GLY A 232 27.69 -15.14 20.91
CA GLY A 232 26.74 -16.09 21.46
C GLY A 232 25.26 -15.72 21.31
N SER A 233 24.55 -16.61 20.66
CA SER A 233 23.12 -16.87 20.70
C SER A 233 22.26 -16.24 19.61
N ASP A 234 22.08 -17.03 18.59
CA ASP A 234 20.94 -17.04 17.70
C ASP A 234 19.64 -17.22 18.51
N SER A 235 18.95 -16.12 18.78
CA SER A 235 17.59 -16.11 19.29
C SER A 235 16.67 -15.66 18.16
N GLY A 236 16.04 -16.63 17.51
CA GLY A 236 14.96 -16.40 16.56
C GLY A 236 13.84 -15.61 17.22
N SER A 237 13.83 -14.30 16.98
CA SER A 237 12.74 -13.43 17.40
C SER A 237 11.55 -13.67 16.51
N ASP A 238 10.48 -14.17 17.09
CA ASP A 238 9.17 -14.30 16.45
C ASP A 238 8.55 -12.90 16.40
N TYR A 239 8.68 -12.22 15.25
CA TYR A 239 8.12 -10.88 15.06
C TYR A 239 6.61 -10.98 14.90
N SER A 240 5.86 -10.71 15.96
CA SER A 240 4.40 -10.57 15.93
C SER A 240 4.04 -9.17 15.43
N TYR A 241 3.43 -9.11 14.25
CA TYR A 241 2.79 -7.90 13.70
C TYR A 241 1.35 -7.78 14.18
#